data_c29bb6e6203afb2451c72997a6b69720
#
_entry.id   c29bb6e6203afb2451c72997a6b69720
#
_cell.length_a   1.000
_cell.length_b   1.000
_cell.length_c   1.000
_cell.angle_alpha   90.00
_cell.angle_beta   90.00
_cell.angle_gamma   90.00
#
_symmetry.space_group_name_H-M   'P 1'
#
loop_
_entity.id
_entity.type
_entity.pdbx_description
1 polymer ?
#
loop_
_entity_poly.entity_id
_entity_poly.type
_entity_poly.pdbx_seq_one_letter_code
_entity_poly.pdbx_strand_id
1 'polypeptide(L)' 'RARTRCDYVKRLQGLLAPSTQARHDYALWGYFGFIDAAALRWVGKGCPEEDRWALIDAALGALEGALGDWAA' A
#
# COMPACT_ATOMS: atom_id res chain seq x y z
N ARG A 1 -2.60 -9.32 13.00
CA ARG A 1 -2.48 -8.31 11.94
C ARG A 1 -1.33 -8.60 10.99
N ALA A 2 -0.15 -8.86 11.54
CA ALA A 2 0.98 -9.15 10.67
C ALA A 2 0.71 -10.40 9.83
N ARG A 3 0.05 -11.38 10.43
CA ARG A 3 -0.29 -12.59 9.71
C ARG A 3 -1.28 -12.31 8.57
N THR A 4 -2.29 -11.48 8.82
CA THR A 4 -3.27 -11.12 7.79
C THR A 4 -2.60 -10.39 6.65
N ARG A 5 -1.71 -9.45 6.97
CA ARG A 5 -0.97 -8.72 5.95
C ARG A 5 -0.13 -9.69 5.10
N CYS A 6 0.50 -10.64 5.74
CA CYS A 6 1.32 -11.61 5.05
C CYS A 6 0.48 -12.44 4.07
N ASP A 7 -0.74 -12.82 4.49
CA ASP A 7 -1.63 -13.58 3.64
C ASP A 7 -2.05 -12.79 2.41
N TYR A 8 -2.34 -11.49 2.59
CA TYR A 8 -2.69 -10.63 1.48
C TYR A 8 -1.55 -10.52 0.48
N VAL A 9 -0.34 -10.32 0.98
CA VAL A 9 0.82 -10.19 0.11
C VAL A 9 1.01 -11.45 -0.71
N LYS A 10 0.96 -12.60 -0.06
CA LYS A 10 1.14 -13.87 -0.77
C LYS A 10 0.07 -14.09 -1.84
N ARG A 11 -1.16 -13.72 -1.52
CA ARG A 11 -2.26 -13.89 -2.45
C ARG A 11 -2.08 -13.01 -3.68
N LEU A 12 -1.69 -11.77 -3.46
CA LEU A 12 -1.44 -10.84 -4.57
C LEU A 12 -0.26 -11.28 -5.42
N GLN A 13 0.79 -11.76 -4.77
CA GLN A 13 1.96 -12.23 -5.50
C GLN A 13 1.62 -13.41 -6.42
N GLY A 14 0.68 -14.24 -6.00
CA GLY A 14 0.27 -15.37 -6.80
C GLY A 14 -0.39 -14.99 -8.11
N LEU A 15 -0.85 -13.75 -8.23
CA LEU A 15 -1.50 -13.25 -9.43
C LEU A 15 -0.53 -12.51 -10.35
N LEU A 16 0.74 -12.38 -9.95
CA LEU A 16 1.71 -11.56 -10.66
C LEU A 16 2.78 -12.42 -11.33
N ALA A 17 3.43 -11.84 -12.35
CA ALA A 17 4.48 -12.54 -13.08
C ALA A 17 5.67 -12.86 -12.17
N PRO A 18 6.18 -14.09 -12.22
CA PRO A 18 7.31 -14.47 -11.38
C PRO A 18 8.57 -13.65 -11.63
N SER A 19 8.76 -13.16 -12.86
CA SER A 19 9.97 -12.41 -13.20
C SER A 19 10.07 -11.07 -12.48
N THR A 20 8.95 -10.58 -11.94
CA THR A 20 8.92 -9.31 -11.23
C THR A 20 8.63 -9.51 -9.74
N GLN A 21 8.74 -10.74 -9.28
CA GLN A 21 8.30 -11.09 -7.94
C GLN A 21 8.97 -10.29 -6.83
N ALA A 22 10.29 -10.08 -6.92
CA ALA A 22 11.00 -9.34 -5.87
C ALA A 22 10.51 -7.91 -5.78
N ARG A 23 10.35 -7.26 -6.93
CA ARG A 23 9.85 -5.88 -6.93
C ARG A 23 8.43 -5.82 -6.39
N HIS A 24 7.59 -6.77 -6.82
CA HIS A 24 6.20 -6.82 -6.32
C HIS A 24 6.18 -7.01 -4.81
N ASP A 25 7.04 -7.88 -4.30
CA ASP A 25 7.09 -8.14 -2.87
C ASP A 25 7.37 -6.87 -2.09
N TYR A 26 8.41 -6.16 -2.44
CA TYR A 26 8.77 -4.93 -1.73
C TYR A 26 7.73 -3.83 -1.94
N ALA A 27 7.17 -3.73 -3.13
CA ALA A 27 6.17 -2.71 -3.41
C ALA A 27 4.90 -2.93 -2.59
N LEU A 28 4.44 -4.17 -2.50
CA LEU A 28 3.23 -4.48 -1.76
C LEU A 28 3.43 -4.30 -0.26
N TRP A 29 4.56 -4.78 0.27
CA TRP A 29 4.84 -4.57 1.69
C TRP A 29 5.00 -3.11 2.02
N GLY A 30 5.69 -2.36 1.14
CA GLY A 30 5.87 -0.94 1.33
C GLY A 30 4.54 -0.20 1.29
N TYR A 31 3.68 -0.58 0.37
CA TYR A 31 2.37 0.06 0.26
C TYR A 31 1.53 -0.17 1.51
N PHE A 32 1.48 -1.41 2.00
CA PHE A 32 0.72 -1.69 3.21
C PHE A 32 1.31 -0.94 4.41
N GLY A 33 2.64 -0.82 4.47
CA GLY A 33 3.28 -0.04 5.51
C GLY A 33 2.90 1.43 5.42
N PHE A 34 2.87 1.95 4.20
CA PHE A 34 2.47 3.33 3.98
C PHE A 34 1.04 3.57 4.48
N ILE A 35 0.11 2.69 4.11
CA ILE A 35 -1.29 2.83 4.50
C ILE A 35 -1.43 2.80 6.03
N ASP A 36 -0.75 1.85 6.68
CA ASP A 36 -0.80 1.76 8.14
C ASP A 36 -0.30 3.04 8.80
N ALA A 37 0.86 3.53 8.37
CA ALA A 37 1.45 4.70 8.98
C ALA A 37 0.61 5.95 8.71
N ALA A 38 0.11 6.09 7.49
CA ALA A 38 -0.71 7.24 7.13
C ALA A 38 -2.02 7.25 7.91
N ALA A 39 -2.65 6.09 8.05
CA ALA A 39 -3.89 5.99 8.79
C ALA A 39 -3.68 6.32 10.26
N LEU A 40 -2.59 5.82 10.84
CA LEU A 40 -2.27 6.12 12.24
C LEU A 40 -2.02 7.61 12.44
N ARG A 41 -1.37 8.24 11.48
CA ARG A 41 -1.14 9.68 11.57
C ARG A 41 -2.46 10.44 11.57
N TRP A 42 -3.37 10.05 10.67
CA TRP A 42 -4.67 10.71 10.58
C TRP A 42 -5.45 10.52 11.88
N VAL A 43 -5.48 9.29 12.40
CA VAL A 43 -6.16 9.01 13.67
C VAL A 43 -5.52 9.80 14.80
N GLY A 44 -4.19 9.89 14.83
CA GLY A 44 -3.48 10.64 15.85
C GLY A 44 -3.79 12.12 15.84
N LYS A 45 -4.20 12.65 14.69
CA LYS A 45 -4.61 14.05 14.57
C LYS A 45 -6.09 14.26 14.90
N GLY A 46 -6.80 13.20 15.26
CA GLY A 46 -8.21 13.29 15.59
C GLY A 46 -9.13 13.12 14.40
N CYS A 47 -8.68 12.44 13.38
CA CYS A 47 -9.47 12.16 12.18
C CYS A 47 -10.03 13.43 11.56
N PRO A 48 -9.19 14.45 11.28
CA PRO A 48 -9.72 15.69 10.74
C PRO A 48 -10.34 15.49 9.36
N GLU A 49 -11.56 15.94 9.22
CA GLU A 49 -12.30 15.77 7.98
C GLU A 49 -11.63 16.53 6.83
N GLU A 50 -11.03 17.65 7.13
CA GLU A 50 -10.37 18.46 6.10
C GLU A 50 -9.15 17.77 5.49
N ASP A 51 -8.58 16.78 6.18
CA ASP A 51 -7.43 16.05 5.66
C ASP A 51 -7.82 14.80 4.87
N ARG A 52 -9.10 14.48 4.84
CA ARG A 52 -9.56 13.21 4.28
C ARG A 52 -9.14 13.03 2.82
N TRP A 53 -9.37 14.05 2.01
CA TRP A 53 -9.02 13.95 0.59
C TRP A 53 -7.53 13.94 0.36
N ALA A 54 -6.77 14.67 1.18
CA ALA A 54 -5.33 14.64 1.09
C ALA A 54 -4.80 13.23 1.39
N LEU A 55 -5.38 12.57 2.39
CA LEU A 55 -4.99 11.21 2.73
C LEU A 55 -5.30 10.24 1.58
N ILE A 56 -6.49 10.35 1.01
CA ILE A 56 -6.88 9.49 -0.11
C ILE A 56 -5.97 9.74 -1.30
N ASP A 57 -5.71 11.00 -1.62
CA ASP A 57 -4.86 11.34 -2.75
C ASP A 57 -3.45 10.79 -2.56
N ALA A 58 -2.91 10.90 -1.35
CA ALA A 58 -1.59 10.36 -1.05
C ALA A 58 -1.56 8.84 -1.20
N ALA A 59 -2.62 8.17 -0.74
CA ALA A 59 -2.71 6.72 -0.84
C ALA A 59 -2.76 6.28 -2.30
N LEU A 60 -3.54 6.97 -3.11
CA LEU A 60 -3.64 6.64 -4.54
C LEU A 60 -2.32 6.88 -5.26
N GLY A 61 -1.64 7.98 -4.93
CA GLY A 61 -0.34 8.25 -5.52
C GLY A 61 0.69 7.20 -5.17
N ALA A 62 0.69 6.75 -3.91
CA ALA A 62 1.59 5.69 -3.49
C ALA A 62 1.29 4.38 -4.22
N LEU A 63 0.01 4.08 -4.43
CA LEU A 63 -0.38 2.88 -5.14
C LEU A 63 0.06 2.93 -6.60
N GLU A 64 -0.13 4.06 -7.24
CA GLU A 64 0.32 4.23 -8.62
C GLU A 64 1.82 4.02 -8.74
N GLY A 65 2.58 4.56 -7.79
CA GLY A 65 4.02 4.36 -7.78
C GLY A 65 4.41 2.92 -7.56
N ALA A 66 3.68 2.24 -6.68
CA ALA A 66 3.95 0.84 -6.41
C ALA A 66 3.67 -0.03 -7.64
N LEU A 67 2.61 0.30 -8.39
CA LEU A 67 2.22 -0.47 -9.56
C LEU A 67 2.92 -0.02 -10.84
N GLY A 68 3.57 1.11 -10.83
CA GLY A 68 4.03 1.79 -12.02
C GLY A 68 4.62 0.91 -13.11
N ASP A 69 5.71 0.22 -12.79
CA ASP A 69 6.40 -0.59 -13.78
C ASP A 69 5.63 -1.83 -14.20
N TRP A 70 4.70 -2.25 -13.35
CA TRP A 70 3.90 -3.44 -13.64
C TRP A 70 2.91 -3.16 -14.76
N ALA A 71 2.38 -1.95 -14.77
CA ALA A 71 1.39 -1.56 -15.74
C ALA A 71 2.01 -1.28 -17.11
N ALA A 72 3.30 -1.00 -17.12
CA ALA A 72 4.02 -0.80 -18.37
C ALA A 72 4.33 -2.14 -19.05
#